data_9650ff88590806821ab51f6dd691d3b2
#
_entry.id   9650ff88590806821ab51f6dd691d3b2
#
_cell.length_a   1.000
_cell.length_b   1.000
_cell.length_c   1.000
_cell.angle_alpha   90.00
_cell.angle_beta   90.00
_cell.angle_gamma   90.00
#
_symmetry.space_group_name_H-M   'P 1'
#
loop_
_entity.id
_entity.type
_entity.pdbx_description
1 polymer ?
#
loop_
_entity_poly.entity_id
_entity_poly.type
_entity_poly.pdbx_seq_one_letter_code
_entity_poly.pdbx_strand_id
1 'polypeptide(L)'
;MRMRALSYNDLGPLRDALTLAGLPVDDLTYPGRQFFSFSHQGVDVAFGGIEGEGAERLLRSLVVLEGQRGKGAGAAVLAAIEAFAKREGTQRLHLLTDSAAAFFIGQGYQPEDRSLAPASISATAQFKTLCPASATYLSKRLV
;
A
#
# COMPACT_ATOMS: atom_id res chain seq x y z
N MET A 1 3.32 8.39 -15.90
CA MET A 1 2.52 7.28 -15.37
C MET A 1 1.18 7.83 -14.87
N ARG A 2 0.11 7.16 -15.17
CA ARG A 2 -1.23 7.63 -14.85
C ARG A 2 -1.80 6.86 -13.66
N MET A 3 -2.29 7.57 -12.65
CA MET A 3 -2.94 7.02 -11.47
C MET A 3 -4.46 7.09 -11.62
N ARG A 4 -5.17 6.00 -11.38
CA ARG A 4 -6.61 5.95 -11.50
C ARG A 4 -7.21 5.24 -10.28
N ALA A 5 -8.20 5.88 -9.65
CA ALA A 5 -8.93 5.25 -8.56
C ALA A 5 -9.79 4.09 -9.09
N LEU A 6 -9.79 2.98 -8.38
CA LEU A 6 -10.57 1.80 -8.73
C LEU A 6 -11.90 1.82 -8.00
N SER A 7 -12.98 1.42 -8.71
CA SER A 7 -14.28 1.16 -8.10
C SER A 7 -14.37 -0.32 -7.70
N TYR A 8 -15.40 -0.69 -6.95
CA TYR A 8 -15.63 -2.08 -6.57
C TYR A 8 -15.74 -3.02 -7.78
N ASN A 9 -16.20 -2.52 -8.94
CA ASN A 9 -16.34 -3.32 -10.14
C ASN A 9 -15.01 -3.54 -10.87
N ASP A 10 -13.95 -2.82 -10.48
CA ASP A 10 -12.66 -2.82 -11.15
C ASP A 10 -11.59 -3.60 -10.38
N LEU A 11 -11.96 -4.36 -9.35
CA LEU A 11 -10.97 -4.97 -8.44
C LEU A 11 -10.41 -6.30 -8.95
N GLY A 12 -10.94 -6.87 -10.04
CA GLY A 12 -10.47 -8.16 -10.57
C GLY A 12 -8.98 -8.20 -10.87
N PRO A 13 -8.46 -7.29 -11.71
CA PRO A 13 -7.03 -7.26 -12.00
C PRO A 13 -6.15 -7.03 -10.77
N LEU A 14 -6.60 -6.19 -9.85
CA LEU A 14 -5.90 -5.98 -8.58
C LEU A 14 -5.83 -7.28 -7.78
N ARG A 15 -6.96 -7.97 -7.63
CA ARG A 15 -7.03 -9.24 -6.90
C ARG A 15 -6.08 -10.27 -7.47
N ASP A 16 -6.05 -10.39 -8.80
CA ASP A 16 -5.16 -11.33 -9.49
C ASP A 16 -3.69 -10.99 -9.23
N ALA A 17 -3.32 -9.71 -9.32
CA ALA A 17 -1.95 -9.28 -9.08
C ALA A 17 -1.52 -9.52 -7.64
N LEU A 18 -2.40 -9.25 -6.67
CA LEU A 18 -2.11 -9.47 -5.26
C LEU A 18 -1.97 -10.96 -4.95
N THR A 19 -2.82 -11.80 -5.53
CA THR A 19 -2.75 -13.25 -5.36
C THR A 19 -1.42 -13.80 -5.86
N LEU A 20 -0.97 -13.36 -7.04
CA LEU A 20 0.32 -13.77 -7.59
C LEU A 20 1.48 -13.32 -6.71
N ALA A 21 1.36 -12.17 -6.05
CA ALA A 21 2.40 -11.63 -5.19
C ALA A 21 2.34 -12.17 -3.75
N GLY A 22 1.35 -13.01 -3.43
CA GLY A 22 1.19 -13.53 -2.08
C GLY A 22 0.70 -12.51 -1.07
N LEU A 23 0.02 -11.45 -1.52
CA LEU A 23 -0.50 -10.39 -0.66
C LEU A 23 -1.98 -10.62 -0.32
N PRO A 24 -2.47 -10.07 0.82
CA PRO A 24 -3.85 -10.30 1.25
C PRO A 24 -4.89 -9.79 0.26
N VAL A 25 -5.95 -10.56 0.05
CA VAL A 25 -7.07 -10.21 -0.82
C VAL A 25 -8.44 -10.32 -0.12
N ASP A 26 -8.48 -10.76 1.14
CA ASP A 26 -9.72 -11.14 1.79
C ASP A 26 -10.61 -9.96 2.16
N ASP A 27 -10.06 -8.76 2.25
CA ASP A 27 -10.77 -7.58 2.73
C ASP A 27 -10.86 -6.43 1.71
N LEU A 28 -10.64 -6.71 0.43
CA LEU A 28 -10.59 -5.64 -0.59
C LEU A 28 -11.90 -4.85 -0.69
N THR A 29 -13.04 -5.48 -0.42
CA THR A 29 -14.35 -4.82 -0.52
C THR A 29 -14.84 -4.23 0.79
N TYR A 30 -14.06 -4.31 1.87
CA TYR A 30 -14.45 -3.74 3.15
C TYR A 30 -14.38 -2.21 3.09
N PRO A 31 -15.18 -1.50 3.91
CA PRO A 31 -15.18 -0.03 3.89
C PRO A 31 -13.82 0.56 4.29
N GLY A 32 -13.58 1.80 3.86
CA GLY A 32 -12.39 2.54 4.26
C GLY A 32 -11.13 2.21 3.49
N ARG A 33 -11.24 1.46 2.38
CA ARG A 33 -10.10 1.16 1.50
C ARG A 33 -10.25 1.92 0.20
N GLN A 34 -9.14 2.47 -0.27
CA GLN A 34 -9.06 3.09 -1.59
C GLN A 34 -7.91 2.43 -2.35
N PHE A 35 -8.22 1.93 -3.55
CA PHE A 35 -7.23 1.28 -4.40
C PHE A 35 -7.04 2.03 -5.69
N PHE A 36 -5.85 1.94 -6.26
CA PHE A 36 -5.47 2.66 -7.46
C PHE A 36 -4.74 1.72 -8.42
N SER A 37 -4.96 1.94 -9.72
CA SER A 37 -4.13 1.37 -10.76
C SER A 37 -3.18 2.45 -11.28
N PHE A 38 -2.02 2.02 -11.72
CA PHE A 38 -1.01 2.88 -12.33
C PHE A 38 -0.68 2.33 -13.70
N SER A 39 -0.80 3.17 -14.72
CA SER A 39 -0.58 2.75 -16.09
C SER A 39 0.38 3.69 -16.81
N HIS A 40 1.03 3.16 -17.83
CA HIS A 40 1.90 3.92 -18.72
C HIS A 40 1.52 3.57 -20.15
N GLN A 41 1.15 4.59 -20.94
CA GLN A 41 0.72 4.41 -22.32
C GLN A 41 -0.38 3.35 -22.48
N GLY A 42 -1.35 3.38 -21.57
CA GLY A 42 -2.51 2.47 -21.61
C GLY A 42 -2.28 1.08 -21.08
N VAL A 43 -1.07 0.79 -20.57
CA VAL A 43 -0.73 -0.54 -20.02
C VAL A 43 -0.60 -0.43 -18.51
N ASP A 44 -1.26 -1.33 -17.77
CA ASP A 44 -1.14 -1.38 -16.32
C ASP A 44 0.29 -1.75 -15.93
N VAL A 45 0.83 -1.03 -14.96
CA VAL A 45 2.19 -1.19 -14.46
C VAL A 45 2.18 -1.68 -13.01
N ALA A 46 1.25 -1.18 -12.21
CA ALA A 46 1.25 -1.43 -10.77
C ALA A 46 -0.11 -1.13 -10.18
N PHE A 47 -0.29 -1.59 -8.93
CA PHE A 47 -1.43 -1.26 -8.09
C PHE A 47 -0.94 -0.84 -6.71
N GLY A 48 -1.77 -0.11 -5.99
CA GLY A 48 -1.51 0.22 -4.60
C GLY A 48 -2.77 0.70 -3.93
N GLY A 49 -2.74 0.83 -2.61
CA GLY A 49 -3.91 1.26 -1.88
C GLY A 49 -3.58 1.90 -0.54
N ILE A 50 -4.57 2.58 0.00
CA ILE A 50 -4.54 3.12 1.36
C ILE A 50 -5.82 2.75 2.08
N GLU A 51 -5.70 2.60 3.37
CA GLU A 51 -6.81 2.22 4.24
C GLU A 51 -6.89 3.17 5.41
N GLY A 52 -8.12 3.46 5.86
CA GLY A 52 -8.37 4.36 6.97
C GLY A 52 -8.64 5.79 6.52
N GLU A 53 -8.63 6.70 7.48
CA GLU A 53 -8.90 8.11 7.25
C GLU A 53 -8.12 8.97 8.25
N GLY A 54 -8.01 10.25 7.96
CA GLY A 54 -7.36 11.19 8.87
C GLY A 54 -5.84 11.18 8.78
N ALA A 55 -5.21 11.46 9.92
CA ALA A 55 -3.76 11.70 9.98
C ALA A 55 -2.92 10.43 9.86
N GLU A 56 -3.45 9.29 10.30
CA GLU A 56 -2.75 8.00 10.32
C GLU A 56 -3.46 7.02 9.40
N ARG A 57 -2.81 6.61 8.30
CA ARG A 57 -3.41 5.68 7.33
C ARG A 57 -2.45 4.56 7.00
N LEU A 58 -3.02 3.43 6.58
CA LEU A 58 -2.26 2.24 6.22
C LEU A 58 -2.05 2.20 4.70
N LEU A 59 -0.79 2.15 4.29
CA LEU A 59 -0.42 1.83 2.91
C LEU A 59 -0.49 0.31 2.75
N ARG A 60 -1.09 -0.15 1.66
CA ARG A 60 -1.27 -1.59 1.45
C ARG A 60 -1.33 -1.92 -0.02
N SER A 61 -1.22 -3.21 -0.33
CA SER A 61 -1.51 -3.74 -1.67
C SER A 61 -0.65 -3.12 -2.76
N LEU A 62 0.58 -2.70 -2.41
CA LEU A 62 1.52 -2.16 -3.37
C LEU A 62 2.18 -3.31 -4.13
N VAL A 63 1.93 -3.38 -5.42
CA VAL A 63 2.48 -4.44 -6.27
C VAL A 63 2.82 -3.87 -7.64
N VAL A 64 4.05 -4.16 -8.10
CA VAL A 64 4.49 -3.86 -9.47
C VAL A 64 4.30 -5.14 -10.28
N LEU A 65 3.66 -5.02 -11.44
CA LEU A 65 3.36 -6.17 -12.28
C LEU A 65 4.63 -6.78 -12.87
N GLU A 66 4.59 -8.10 -13.09
CA GLU A 66 5.68 -8.81 -13.74
C GLU A 66 5.96 -8.20 -15.11
N GLY A 67 7.23 -8.07 -15.45
CA GLY A 67 7.65 -7.40 -16.69
C GLY A 67 7.83 -5.89 -16.54
N GLN A 68 7.28 -5.30 -15.48
CA GLN A 68 7.43 -3.87 -15.19
C GLN A 68 8.40 -3.58 -14.04
N ARG A 69 8.91 -4.65 -13.43
CA ARG A 69 9.84 -4.54 -12.30
C ARG A 69 11.23 -4.12 -12.77
N GLY A 70 12.00 -3.52 -11.86
CA GLY A 70 13.37 -3.11 -12.15
C GLY A 70 13.50 -1.82 -12.94
N LYS A 71 12.39 -1.07 -13.12
CA LYS A 71 12.36 0.18 -13.91
C LYS A 71 12.06 1.41 -13.04
N GLY A 72 12.14 1.27 -11.72
CA GLY A 72 11.82 2.37 -10.81
C GLY A 72 10.33 2.60 -10.61
N ALA A 73 9.46 1.72 -11.11
CA ALA A 73 8.02 1.89 -11.01
C ALA A 73 7.54 1.89 -9.55
N GLY A 74 8.10 1.03 -8.71
CA GLY A 74 7.72 0.97 -7.30
C GLY A 74 7.90 2.30 -6.58
N ALA A 75 9.05 2.95 -6.77
CA ALA A 75 9.31 4.25 -6.17
C ALA A 75 8.36 5.33 -6.70
N ALA A 76 8.08 5.33 -8.00
CA ALA A 76 7.17 6.30 -8.61
C ALA A 76 5.74 6.11 -8.12
N VAL A 77 5.27 4.88 -8.03
CA VAL A 77 3.94 4.55 -7.51
C VAL A 77 3.81 4.97 -6.05
N LEU A 78 4.81 4.66 -5.24
CA LEU A 78 4.82 5.03 -3.83
C LEU A 78 4.76 6.54 -3.67
N ALA A 79 5.57 7.28 -4.43
CA ALA A 79 5.55 8.75 -4.38
C ALA A 79 4.18 9.32 -4.76
N ALA A 80 3.51 8.74 -5.75
CA ALA A 80 2.18 9.18 -6.15
C ALA A 80 1.13 8.93 -5.06
N ILE A 81 1.19 7.79 -4.39
CA ILE A 81 0.30 7.48 -3.28
C ILE A 81 0.56 8.40 -2.09
N GLU A 82 1.83 8.66 -1.78
CA GLU A 82 2.20 9.58 -0.70
C GLU A 82 1.67 11.00 -0.97
N ALA A 83 1.81 11.47 -2.20
CA ALA A 83 1.30 12.78 -2.58
C ALA A 83 -0.23 12.86 -2.46
N PHE A 84 -0.93 11.81 -2.90
CA PHE A 84 -2.37 11.72 -2.75
C PHE A 84 -2.78 11.75 -1.27
N ALA A 85 -2.16 10.91 -0.45
CA ALA A 85 -2.46 10.84 0.97
C ALA A 85 -2.22 12.18 1.67
N LYS A 86 -1.12 12.82 1.34
CA LYS A 86 -0.78 14.14 1.92
C LYS A 86 -1.84 15.19 1.56
N ARG A 87 -2.32 15.21 0.33
CA ARG A 87 -3.40 16.12 -0.08
C ARG A 87 -4.70 15.85 0.68
N GLU A 88 -4.91 14.59 1.08
CA GLU A 88 -6.09 14.18 1.85
C GLU A 88 -5.95 14.43 3.36
N GLY A 89 -4.85 15.02 3.80
CA GLY A 89 -4.62 15.32 5.21
C GLY A 89 -3.89 14.26 6.00
N THR A 90 -3.39 13.21 5.34
CA THR A 90 -2.60 12.18 6.01
C THR A 90 -1.24 12.75 6.40
N GLN A 91 -0.84 12.53 7.65
CA GLN A 91 0.44 12.99 8.17
C GLN A 91 1.48 11.88 8.23
N ARG A 92 1.03 10.63 8.39
CA ARG A 92 1.92 9.48 8.48
C ARG A 92 1.28 8.27 7.78
N LEU A 93 2.07 7.57 6.98
CA LEU A 93 1.69 6.28 6.40
C LEU A 93 2.39 5.17 7.16
N HIS A 94 1.65 4.10 7.38
CA HIS A 94 2.09 2.88 8.06
C HIS A 94 1.95 1.72 7.11
N LEU A 95 2.80 0.69 7.25
CA LEU A 95 2.68 -0.52 6.44
C LEU A 95 3.26 -1.72 7.16
N LEU A 96 2.83 -2.89 6.72
CA LEU A 96 3.44 -4.17 7.06
C LEU A 96 3.97 -4.80 5.79
N THR A 97 5.19 -5.31 5.84
CA THR A 97 5.78 -6.03 4.71
C THR A 97 6.52 -7.26 5.18
N ASP A 98 6.40 -8.34 4.40
CA ASP A 98 7.08 -9.59 4.68
C ASP A 98 8.45 -9.66 3.99
N SER A 99 8.60 -9.06 2.81
CA SER A 99 9.80 -9.22 1.99
C SER A 99 10.38 -7.93 1.42
N ALA A 100 9.73 -6.78 1.60
CA ALA A 100 10.12 -5.53 0.92
C ALA A 100 10.61 -4.45 1.88
N ALA A 101 11.02 -4.80 3.11
CA ALA A 101 11.46 -3.80 4.09
C ALA A 101 12.60 -2.93 3.56
N ALA A 102 13.59 -3.53 2.89
CA ALA A 102 14.74 -2.78 2.36
C ALA A 102 14.29 -1.73 1.33
N PHE A 103 13.35 -2.07 0.47
CA PHE A 103 12.78 -1.10 -0.48
C PHE A 103 12.18 0.10 0.24
N PHE A 104 11.32 -0.15 1.23
CA PHE A 104 10.64 0.94 1.94
C PHE A 104 11.61 1.77 2.77
N ILE A 105 12.61 1.14 3.39
CA ILE A 105 13.64 1.89 4.12
C ILE A 105 14.37 2.83 3.16
N GLY A 106 14.69 2.38 1.95
CA GLY A 106 15.29 3.22 0.93
C GLY A 106 14.40 4.38 0.47
N GLN A 107 13.09 4.29 0.70
CA GLN A 107 12.13 5.34 0.37
C GLN A 107 11.77 6.22 1.57
N GLY A 108 12.49 6.10 2.68
CA GLY A 108 12.33 6.98 3.84
C GLY A 108 11.45 6.41 4.96
N TYR A 109 11.02 5.17 4.86
CA TYR A 109 10.27 4.52 5.93
C TYR A 109 11.23 4.00 6.99
N GLN A 110 10.76 3.96 8.24
CA GLN A 110 11.55 3.49 9.37
C GLN A 110 10.86 2.30 10.03
N PRO A 111 11.61 1.22 10.31
CA PRO A 111 11.06 0.11 11.09
C PRO A 111 10.66 0.57 12.48
N GLU A 112 9.55 0.05 12.98
CA GLU A 112 9.04 0.38 14.29
C GLU A 112 8.52 -0.87 14.99
N ASP A 113 8.45 -0.81 16.32
CA ASP A 113 7.82 -1.87 17.11
C ASP A 113 6.31 -1.81 16.90
N ARG A 114 5.69 -2.97 16.68
CA ARG A 114 4.23 -3.05 16.49
C ARG A 114 3.45 -2.50 17.68
N SER A 115 4.00 -2.57 18.89
CA SER A 115 3.35 -2.05 20.09
C SER A 115 3.20 -0.52 20.06
N LEU A 116 3.95 0.17 19.19
CA LEU A 116 3.91 1.62 19.05
C LEU A 116 2.92 2.09 17.98
N ALA A 117 2.27 1.18 17.27
CA ALA A 117 1.31 1.55 16.23
C ALA A 117 0.09 2.26 16.85
N PRO A 118 -0.40 3.35 16.21
CA PRO A 118 -1.64 3.97 16.66
C PRO A 118 -2.79 2.96 16.67
N ALA A 119 -3.77 3.17 17.54
CA ALA A 119 -4.89 2.23 17.69
C ALA A 119 -5.64 2.00 16.38
N SER A 120 -5.83 3.05 15.58
CA SER A 120 -6.50 2.94 14.28
C SER A 120 -5.73 2.05 13.30
N ILE A 121 -4.43 1.97 13.44
CA ILE A 121 -3.56 1.13 12.59
C ILE A 121 -3.52 -0.31 13.14
N SER A 122 -3.30 -0.48 14.43
CA SER A 122 -3.26 -1.81 15.05
C SER A 122 -4.61 -2.53 14.99
N ALA A 123 -5.71 -1.80 14.83
CA ALA A 123 -7.05 -2.37 14.69
C ALA A 123 -7.35 -2.87 13.27
N THR A 124 -6.50 -2.58 12.29
CA THR A 124 -6.72 -3.03 10.91
C THR A 124 -6.63 -4.55 10.80
N ALA A 125 -7.32 -5.12 9.80
CA ALA A 125 -7.28 -6.55 9.57
C ALA A 125 -5.87 -7.03 9.26
N GLN A 126 -5.05 -6.23 8.55
CA GLN A 126 -3.68 -6.60 8.24
C GLN A 126 -2.82 -6.75 9.50
N PHE A 127 -2.95 -5.84 10.45
CA PHE A 127 -2.21 -5.95 11.72
C PHE A 127 -2.68 -7.13 12.56
N LYS A 128 -3.99 -7.40 12.55
CA LYS A 128 -4.56 -8.45 13.40
C LYS A 128 -4.38 -9.85 12.84
N THR A 129 -4.68 -10.06 11.54
CA THR A 129 -4.82 -11.42 11.02
C THR A 129 -4.29 -11.64 9.61
N LEU A 130 -4.31 -10.64 8.72
CA LEU A 130 -4.01 -10.86 7.30
C LEU A 130 -2.53 -10.91 6.98
N CYS A 131 -1.69 -10.21 7.76
CA CYS A 131 -0.25 -10.26 7.58
C CYS A 131 0.38 -11.16 8.62
N PRO A 132 1.48 -11.89 8.28
CA PRO A 132 2.17 -12.74 9.25
C PRO A 132 2.68 -11.95 10.45
N ALA A 133 2.76 -12.60 11.60
CA ALA A 133 3.36 -11.98 12.80
C ALA A 133 4.82 -11.58 12.57
N SER A 134 5.50 -12.24 11.62
CA SER A 134 6.88 -11.94 11.24
C SER A 134 7.02 -10.73 10.31
N ALA A 135 5.91 -10.18 9.79
CA ALA A 135 5.99 -9.01 8.91
C ALA A 135 6.56 -7.81 9.65
N THR A 136 7.39 -7.04 8.96
CA THR A 136 8.01 -5.84 9.50
C THR A 136 7.03 -4.67 9.43
N TYR A 137 6.89 -3.96 10.55
CA TYR A 137 6.10 -2.74 10.62
C TYR A 137 7.00 -1.52 10.37
N LEU A 138 6.60 -0.67 9.43
CA LEU A 138 7.31 0.55 9.10
C LEU A 138 6.34 1.72 9.01
N SER A 139 6.86 2.93 9.23
CA SER A 139 6.09 4.15 9.05
C SER A 139 6.95 5.27 8.47
N LYS A 140 6.27 6.27 7.88
CA LYS A 140 6.92 7.46 7.32
C LYS A 140 6.04 8.68 7.55
N ARG A 141 6.62 9.75 8.06
CA ARG A 141 5.96 11.05 8.11
C ARG A 141 5.97 11.66 6.72
N LEU A 142 4.81 12.21 6.33
CA LEU A 142 4.66 12.84 5.01
C LEU A 142 4.91 14.34 5.04
N VAL A 143 5.12 14.90 6.21
CA VAL A 143 5.33 16.32 6.38
C VAL A 143 6.65 16.60 7.09
#